data_0179d96eceb1a36ec0017993a4f8d3fe
#
_entry.id   0179d96eceb1a36ec0017993a4f8d3fe
#
_cell.length_a   1.000
_cell.length_b   1.000
_cell.length_c   1.000
_cell.angle_alpha   90.00
_cell.angle_beta   90.00
_cell.angle_gamma   90.00
#
_symmetry.space_group_name_H-M   'P 1'
#
loop_
_entity.id
_entity.type
_entity.pdbx_description
1 polymer ?
#
loop_
_entity_poly.entity_id
_entity_poly.type
_entity_poly.pdbx_seq_one_letter_code
_entity_poly.pdbx_strand_id
1 'polypeptide(L)'
;MNMKRINKRLNIRLLTALLGSLVLFSLGCTKKFSTINTDKNSIATVTPAVIPFLFSHAEDIATVNQANYQIAQNLFADQYAQYFGCEATYFGSDRLVINQAWVGANFNPYYTDVLPQLQTIFANTDSLSAEHAMAEVVWVLAFMKATDYWGPIPYFKAGIVADSVPYDPQDKIYADFFSRLDGAIAVLTPLAGSNAYGTNDLIYQGDVSHWIKFANTLRLRLALRVSNVEPTVAQTEAEASVAAGVMTTSPGDDGLIERSSVGGDINGLSTMSDWNEFRMSATMASVLKGYQDPRINQYFLPTFNSGDPTFGVFANYTGIRNGLTVAEQTIPQNLAVANSHQGQRWSSTNVTVGGTVVGEASYTNTPQNVIETAEAYFLRAEGALKGWNMGASAQSLYQAGITNSFAQWGVSATQAATYIASTATPIAPGSYTEDGTDTAVSNVPVAWSADPTMELRQIMTQKWLALYPDGMEAWADYRRSHVLPLYAVIHSDNPLITNTSTQYLRRIPFLLSEKETNGGAVAAAVSLLGNGYPDNEMTPLWWDTNPY
;
A
#
# COMPACT_ATOMS: atom_id res chain seq x y z
N MET A 1 -44.72 -30.98 70.99
CA MET A 1 -43.36 -31.48 70.67
C MET A 1 -43.24 -32.02 69.21
N ASN A 2 -44.10 -31.69 68.29
CA ASN A 2 -44.12 -32.33 66.96
C ASN A 2 -43.87 -31.39 65.73
N MET A 3 -43.94 -30.07 65.88
CA MET A 3 -43.74 -29.15 64.70
C MET A 3 -42.26 -28.94 64.29
N LYS A 4 -41.30 -28.97 65.22
CA LYS A 4 -39.87 -28.82 64.91
C LYS A 4 -39.26 -30.05 64.19
N ARG A 5 -39.81 -31.22 64.31
CA ARG A 5 -39.37 -32.45 63.62
C ARG A 5 -39.88 -32.52 62.18
N ILE A 6 -41.06 -31.97 61.88
CA ILE A 6 -41.67 -31.95 60.57
C ILE A 6 -40.91 -30.95 59.67
N ASN A 7 -40.60 -29.73 60.15
CA ASN A 7 -39.83 -28.74 59.41
C ASN A 7 -38.40 -29.21 59.12
N LYS A 8 -37.77 -29.94 60.02
CA LYS A 8 -36.40 -30.45 59.77
C LYS A 8 -36.38 -31.55 58.68
N ARG A 9 -37.41 -32.39 58.60
CA ARG A 9 -37.55 -33.40 57.53
C ARG A 9 -37.95 -32.81 56.19
N LEU A 10 -38.73 -31.74 56.21
CA LEU A 10 -39.12 -31.01 54.99
C LEU A 10 -37.91 -30.25 54.35
N ASN A 11 -37.11 -29.58 55.19
CA ASN A 11 -35.89 -28.89 54.73
C ASN A 11 -34.83 -29.87 54.24
N ILE A 12 -34.68 -31.07 54.83
CA ILE A 12 -33.75 -32.10 54.34
C ILE A 12 -34.23 -32.63 52.96
N ARG A 13 -35.52 -32.87 52.78
CA ARG A 13 -36.07 -33.34 51.51
C ARG A 13 -35.98 -32.27 50.41
N LEU A 14 -36.15 -30.99 50.74
CA LEU A 14 -35.95 -29.87 49.82
C LEU A 14 -34.45 -29.71 49.46
N LEU A 15 -33.54 -29.86 50.41
CA LEU A 15 -32.12 -29.79 50.16
C LEU A 15 -31.62 -30.96 49.29
N THR A 16 -32.10 -32.18 49.52
CA THR A 16 -31.79 -33.35 48.68
C THR A 16 -32.41 -33.26 47.30
N ALA A 17 -33.60 -32.69 47.15
CA ALA A 17 -34.20 -32.44 45.85
C ALA A 17 -33.42 -31.34 45.07
N LEU A 18 -32.96 -30.29 45.78
CA LEU A 18 -32.11 -29.22 45.19
C LEU A 18 -30.74 -29.74 44.78
N LEU A 19 -30.07 -30.57 45.61
CA LEU A 19 -28.82 -31.23 45.28
C LEU A 19 -28.99 -32.20 44.10
N GLY A 20 -30.07 -32.98 44.09
CA GLY A 20 -30.38 -33.90 43.00
C GLY A 20 -30.63 -33.18 41.65
N SER A 21 -31.32 -32.03 41.66
CA SER A 21 -31.50 -31.22 40.48
C SER A 21 -30.18 -30.56 40.03
N LEU A 22 -29.31 -30.10 40.93
CA LEU A 22 -27.99 -29.56 40.59
C LEU A 22 -27.08 -30.61 39.92
N VAL A 23 -27.12 -31.85 40.36
CA VAL A 23 -26.37 -32.97 39.75
C VAL A 23 -26.95 -33.35 38.39
N LEU A 24 -28.27 -33.26 38.19
CA LEU A 24 -28.90 -33.49 36.88
C LEU A 24 -28.60 -32.37 35.87
N PHE A 25 -28.45 -31.14 36.33
CA PHE A 25 -28.01 -30.02 35.47
C PHE A 25 -26.52 -30.10 35.09
N SER A 26 -25.66 -30.70 35.94
CA SER A 26 -24.26 -30.93 35.63
C SER A 26 -24.00 -32.13 34.68
N LEU A 27 -24.98 -32.98 34.44
CA LEU A 27 -24.91 -34.09 33.47
C LEU A 27 -25.47 -33.70 32.09
N GLY A 28 -25.87 -32.41 31.91
CA GLY A 28 -26.39 -31.88 30.68
C GLY A 28 -25.31 -31.77 29.61
N CYS A 29 -25.41 -32.63 28.62
CA CYS A 29 -24.94 -32.48 27.24
C CYS A 29 -23.48 -32.07 26.93
N THR A 30 -22.50 -32.52 27.71
CA THR A 30 -21.09 -32.36 27.30
C THR A 30 -20.63 -33.44 26.29
N LYS A 31 -21.41 -34.50 26.08
CA LYS A 31 -21.03 -35.59 25.15
C LYS A 31 -20.89 -35.22 23.69
N LYS A 32 -21.38 -34.05 23.27
CA LYS A 32 -21.24 -33.55 21.89
C LYS A 32 -20.60 -32.14 21.84
N PHE A 33 -20.05 -31.67 22.95
CA PHE A 33 -19.50 -30.31 23.05
C PHE A 33 -18.37 -30.10 22.04
N SER A 34 -17.47 -31.05 21.90
CA SER A 34 -16.42 -31.00 20.87
C SER A 34 -16.98 -31.00 19.43
N THR A 35 -18.00 -31.82 19.17
CA THR A 35 -18.63 -31.91 17.84
C THR A 35 -19.49 -30.70 17.51
N ILE A 36 -20.12 -30.08 18.51
CA ILE A 36 -20.93 -28.85 18.31
C ILE A 36 -20.05 -27.62 18.20
N ASN A 37 -18.94 -27.57 18.94
CA ASN A 37 -17.98 -26.47 18.88
C ASN A 37 -16.86 -26.67 17.85
N THR A 38 -16.83 -27.77 17.11
CA THR A 38 -15.97 -27.88 15.94
C THR A 38 -16.65 -27.12 14.82
N ASP A 39 -16.09 -26.00 14.45
CA ASP A 39 -16.50 -25.27 13.26
C ASP A 39 -16.29 -26.20 12.04
N LYS A 40 -17.38 -26.64 11.44
CA LYS A 40 -17.33 -27.53 10.27
C LYS A 40 -16.79 -26.83 9.03
N ASN A 41 -16.70 -25.50 9.06
CA ASN A 41 -16.16 -24.69 7.99
C ASN A 41 -14.69 -24.31 8.26
N SER A 42 -14.16 -24.62 9.46
CA SER A 42 -12.73 -24.44 9.73
C SER A 42 -11.93 -25.63 9.15
N ILE A 43 -10.75 -25.33 8.67
CA ILE A 43 -9.78 -26.33 8.19
C ILE A 43 -9.27 -27.11 9.40
N ALA A 44 -9.91 -28.25 9.71
CA ALA A 44 -9.57 -29.08 10.86
C ALA A 44 -8.23 -29.82 10.70
N THR A 45 -7.73 -29.97 9.46
CA THR A 45 -6.45 -30.63 9.16
C THR A 45 -5.85 -29.96 7.93
N VAL A 46 -4.62 -29.46 8.07
CA VAL A 46 -3.86 -28.93 6.94
C VAL A 46 -3.40 -30.10 6.09
N THR A 47 -3.86 -30.15 4.85
CA THR A 47 -3.42 -31.12 3.84
C THR A 47 -2.71 -30.36 2.69
N PRO A 48 -1.88 -31.01 1.88
CA PRO A 48 -1.26 -30.37 0.72
C PRO A 48 -2.27 -29.65 -0.21
N ALA A 49 -3.51 -30.15 -0.29
CA ALA A 49 -4.56 -29.55 -1.11
C ALA A 49 -5.08 -28.20 -0.56
N VAL A 50 -4.82 -27.87 0.70
CA VAL A 50 -5.26 -26.61 1.33
C VAL A 50 -4.21 -25.53 1.16
N ILE A 51 -2.93 -25.87 1.07
CA ILE A 51 -1.81 -24.93 1.02
C ILE A 51 -1.98 -23.85 -0.06
N PRO A 52 -2.41 -24.16 -1.32
CA PRO A 52 -2.62 -23.12 -2.33
C PRO A 52 -3.65 -22.05 -1.93
N PHE A 53 -4.71 -22.42 -1.22
CA PHE A 53 -5.73 -21.46 -0.78
C PHE A 53 -5.22 -20.54 0.35
N LEU A 54 -4.33 -21.06 1.21
CA LEU A 54 -3.67 -20.23 2.23
C LEU A 54 -2.76 -19.19 1.57
N PHE A 55 -2.09 -19.57 0.49
CA PHE A 55 -1.23 -18.67 -0.28
C PHE A 55 -2.05 -17.56 -0.95
N SER A 56 -3.12 -17.89 -1.69
CA SER A 56 -4.03 -16.90 -2.30
C SER A 56 -4.54 -15.90 -1.26
N HIS A 57 -4.96 -16.37 -0.08
CA HIS A 57 -5.46 -15.49 0.97
C HIS A 57 -4.37 -14.57 1.52
N ALA A 58 -3.15 -15.08 1.72
CA ALA A 58 -2.02 -14.27 2.17
C ALA A 58 -1.64 -13.20 1.14
N GLU A 59 -1.63 -13.52 -0.18
CA GLU A 59 -1.38 -12.54 -1.25
C GLU A 59 -2.43 -11.45 -1.28
N ASP A 60 -3.72 -11.81 -1.21
CA ASP A 60 -4.82 -10.86 -1.23
C ASP A 60 -4.70 -9.83 -0.12
N ILE A 61 -4.52 -10.30 1.12
CA ILE A 61 -4.43 -9.40 2.28
C ILE A 61 -3.11 -8.60 2.29
N ALA A 62 -1.98 -9.20 1.89
CA ALA A 62 -0.68 -8.53 1.83
C ALA A 62 -0.69 -7.30 0.91
N THR A 63 -1.64 -7.22 -0.02
CA THR A 63 -1.76 -6.13 -1.00
C THR A 63 -2.86 -5.13 -0.68
N VAL A 64 -3.45 -5.20 0.52
CA VAL A 64 -4.58 -4.36 0.98
C VAL A 64 -5.82 -4.60 0.13
N ASN A 65 -6.59 -5.61 0.51
CA ASN A 65 -7.79 -6.00 -0.21
C ASN A 65 -8.92 -4.95 -0.15
N GLN A 66 -9.96 -5.18 -0.94
CA GLN A 66 -11.12 -4.31 -1.06
C GLN A 66 -11.70 -3.85 0.28
N ALA A 67 -11.86 -4.77 1.24
CA ALA A 67 -12.57 -4.51 2.48
C ALA A 67 -11.96 -3.38 3.32
N ASN A 68 -10.64 -3.22 3.25
CA ASN A 68 -9.90 -2.26 4.06
C ASN A 68 -9.31 -1.09 3.26
N TYR A 69 -9.35 -1.11 1.94
CA TYR A 69 -8.61 -0.17 1.09
C TYR A 69 -8.82 1.29 1.48
N GLN A 70 -10.07 1.73 1.71
CA GLN A 70 -10.34 3.13 2.07
C GLN A 70 -9.62 3.55 3.35
N ILE A 71 -9.81 2.78 4.43
CA ILE A 71 -9.34 3.13 5.76
C ILE A 71 -7.96 2.56 6.10
N ALA A 72 -7.32 1.87 5.14
CA ALA A 72 -5.95 1.36 5.27
C ALA A 72 -4.96 2.08 4.34
N GLN A 73 -5.40 2.51 3.16
CA GLN A 73 -4.54 3.12 2.15
C GLN A 73 -5.07 4.46 1.66
N ASN A 74 -6.32 4.55 1.17
CA ASN A 74 -6.81 5.75 0.49
C ASN A 74 -6.84 6.99 1.39
N LEU A 75 -7.40 6.88 2.60
CA LEU A 75 -7.44 7.97 3.59
C LEU A 75 -6.11 8.19 4.33
N PHE A 76 -5.05 7.55 3.89
CA PHE A 76 -3.69 7.69 4.39
C PHE A 76 -2.74 7.96 3.21
N ALA A 77 -2.00 6.96 2.80
CA ALA A 77 -0.88 7.06 1.87
C ALA A 77 -1.25 7.65 0.50
N ASP A 78 -2.44 7.34 -0.05
CA ASP A 78 -2.86 7.88 -1.36
C ASP A 78 -3.03 9.40 -1.30
N GLN A 79 -3.51 9.95 -0.17
CA GLN A 79 -3.63 11.40 0.03
C GLN A 79 -2.30 12.03 0.44
N TYR A 80 -1.47 11.32 1.22
CA TYR A 80 -0.15 11.84 1.62
C TYR A 80 0.84 11.86 0.45
N ALA A 81 0.71 10.93 -0.51
CA ALA A 81 1.41 10.96 -1.79
C ALA A 81 0.77 11.93 -2.79
N GLN A 82 -0.34 12.56 -2.44
CA GLN A 82 -1.10 13.50 -3.27
C GLN A 82 -1.52 12.92 -4.63
N TYR A 83 -1.95 11.66 -4.66
CA TYR A 83 -2.67 11.13 -5.81
C TYR A 83 -4.09 11.68 -5.85
N PHE A 84 -4.70 11.83 -4.68
CA PHE A 84 -6.05 12.36 -4.52
C PHE A 84 -6.10 13.50 -3.51
N GLY A 85 -7.05 14.41 -3.69
CA GLY A 85 -7.51 15.36 -2.71
C GLY A 85 -8.92 15.01 -2.24
N CYS A 86 -9.25 15.31 -0.99
CA CYS A 86 -10.51 14.97 -0.37
C CYS A 86 -11.59 16.03 -0.61
N GLU A 87 -12.75 15.61 -1.08
CA GLU A 87 -13.93 16.47 -1.23
C GLU A 87 -14.95 16.29 -0.11
N ALA A 88 -14.88 15.15 0.57
CA ALA A 88 -15.81 14.84 1.66
C ALA A 88 -15.44 15.63 2.92
N THR A 89 -16.33 16.50 3.34
CA THR A 89 -16.10 17.43 4.46
C THR A 89 -15.94 16.74 5.82
N TYR A 90 -16.35 15.47 5.94
CA TYR A 90 -16.27 14.68 7.17
C TYR A 90 -14.95 13.93 7.33
N PHE A 91 -14.06 13.92 6.33
CA PHE A 91 -12.70 13.39 6.47
C PHE A 91 -11.70 14.51 6.76
N GLY A 92 -10.79 14.24 7.68
CA GLY A 92 -9.68 15.14 8.00
C GLY A 92 -8.34 14.68 7.47
N SER A 93 -8.32 13.57 6.70
CA SER A 93 -7.08 12.89 6.31
C SER A 93 -6.15 13.77 5.47
N ASP A 94 -6.66 14.50 4.50
CA ASP A 94 -5.85 15.40 3.68
C ASP A 94 -5.55 16.75 4.38
N ARG A 95 -6.15 17.00 5.55
CA ARG A 95 -5.73 18.03 6.51
C ARG A 95 -4.78 17.47 7.58
N LEU A 96 -4.15 16.32 7.29
CA LEU A 96 -3.09 15.68 8.07
C LEU A 96 -3.54 15.15 9.44
N VAL A 97 -4.82 14.83 9.59
CA VAL A 97 -5.36 14.20 10.81
C VAL A 97 -5.44 12.69 10.62
N ILE A 98 -4.76 11.95 11.49
CA ILE A 98 -4.83 10.49 11.53
C ILE A 98 -6.01 10.05 12.40
N ASN A 99 -7.00 9.40 11.80
CA ASN A 99 -8.08 8.79 12.56
C ASN A 99 -7.63 7.49 13.20
N GLN A 100 -7.41 7.50 14.51
CA GLN A 100 -6.90 6.37 15.27
C GLN A 100 -7.84 5.14 15.25
N ALA A 101 -9.14 5.31 15.01
CA ALA A 101 -10.07 4.19 14.87
C ALA A 101 -9.83 3.37 13.59
N TRP A 102 -9.20 3.96 12.57
CA TRP A 102 -8.95 3.29 11.29
C TRP A 102 -7.55 2.66 11.21
N VAL A 103 -6.62 3.08 12.04
CA VAL A 103 -5.22 2.60 11.99
C VAL A 103 -5.13 1.08 12.06
N GLY A 104 -6.01 0.43 12.83
CA GLY A 104 -6.08 -1.02 12.92
C GLY A 104 -6.51 -1.74 11.63
N ALA A 105 -7.17 -1.06 10.71
CA ALA A 105 -7.66 -1.68 9.46
C ALA A 105 -6.52 -2.11 8.53
N ASN A 106 -5.35 -1.49 8.64
CA ASN A 106 -4.15 -1.93 7.92
C ASN A 106 -3.27 -2.85 8.79
N PHE A 107 -3.08 -2.54 10.06
CA PHE A 107 -2.20 -3.29 10.96
C PHE A 107 -2.72 -4.71 11.24
N ASN A 108 -3.97 -4.83 11.69
CA ASN A 108 -4.51 -6.10 12.17
C ASN A 108 -4.47 -7.23 11.12
N PRO A 109 -4.86 -7.01 9.86
CA PRO A 109 -4.86 -8.08 8.86
C PRO A 109 -3.50 -8.75 8.63
N TYR A 110 -2.39 -8.04 8.80
CA TYR A 110 -1.07 -8.67 8.71
C TYR A 110 -0.87 -9.75 9.78
N TYR A 111 -1.45 -9.58 10.96
CA TYR A 111 -1.31 -10.50 12.08
C TYR A 111 -2.43 -11.52 12.20
N THR A 112 -3.65 -11.18 11.80
CA THR A 112 -4.82 -12.08 11.90
C THR A 112 -5.00 -12.94 10.66
N ASP A 113 -4.57 -12.46 9.49
CA ASP A 113 -4.85 -13.10 8.21
C ASP A 113 -3.58 -13.50 7.44
N VAL A 114 -2.57 -12.64 7.30
CA VAL A 114 -1.34 -12.97 6.56
C VAL A 114 -0.44 -13.91 7.36
N LEU A 115 -0.09 -13.52 8.58
CA LEU A 115 0.86 -14.24 9.44
C LEU A 115 0.50 -15.73 9.65
N PRO A 116 -0.73 -16.08 10.10
CA PRO A 116 -1.07 -17.48 10.37
C PRO A 116 -1.10 -18.33 9.10
N GLN A 117 -1.47 -17.76 7.95
CA GLN A 117 -1.45 -18.46 6.67
C GLN A 117 -0.01 -18.81 6.28
N LEU A 118 0.89 -17.83 6.29
CA LEU A 118 2.29 -18.04 5.92
C LEU A 118 3.00 -18.98 6.90
N GLN A 119 2.77 -18.84 8.22
CA GLN A 119 3.31 -19.77 9.21
C GLN A 119 2.81 -21.20 8.99
N THR A 120 1.55 -21.36 8.59
CA THR A 120 0.99 -22.68 8.24
C THR A 120 1.64 -23.26 7.00
N ILE A 121 1.89 -22.43 5.96
CA ILE A 121 2.62 -22.85 4.77
C ILE A 121 4.03 -23.30 5.15
N PHE A 122 4.79 -22.49 5.89
CA PHE A 122 6.15 -22.84 6.34
C PHE A 122 6.21 -24.14 7.13
N ALA A 123 5.24 -24.40 7.99
CA ALA A 123 5.18 -25.63 8.78
C ALA A 123 4.84 -26.89 7.96
N ASN A 124 4.27 -26.75 6.76
CA ASN A 124 3.73 -27.86 5.96
C ASN A 124 4.34 -27.98 4.54
N THR A 125 5.39 -27.20 4.24
CA THR A 125 6.12 -27.26 2.97
C THR A 125 7.61 -27.52 3.20
N ASP A 126 8.28 -28.13 2.24
CA ASP A 126 9.73 -28.28 2.26
C ASP A 126 10.38 -26.89 2.07
N SER A 127 11.35 -26.54 2.90
CA SER A 127 12.06 -25.26 2.82
C SER A 127 12.80 -25.03 1.51
N LEU A 128 13.02 -26.07 0.72
CA LEU A 128 13.60 -26.00 -0.62
C LEU A 128 12.55 -26.08 -1.73
N SER A 129 11.27 -26.01 -1.41
CA SER A 129 10.20 -26.00 -2.42
C SER A 129 9.93 -24.57 -2.92
N ALA A 130 9.38 -24.46 -4.13
CA ALA A 130 8.95 -23.19 -4.68
C ALA A 130 7.82 -22.57 -3.85
N GLU A 131 6.91 -23.40 -3.32
CA GLU A 131 5.80 -22.99 -2.47
C GLU A 131 6.30 -22.27 -1.20
N HIS A 132 7.32 -22.82 -0.56
CA HIS A 132 7.91 -22.20 0.62
C HIS A 132 8.59 -20.87 0.27
N ALA A 133 9.40 -20.87 -0.78
CA ALA A 133 10.14 -19.70 -1.19
C ALA A 133 9.24 -18.53 -1.66
N MET A 134 8.17 -18.82 -2.39
CA MET A 134 7.18 -17.80 -2.77
C MET A 134 6.48 -17.22 -1.53
N ALA A 135 6.15 -18.05 -0.54
CA ALA A 135 5.57 -17.58 0.73
C ALA A 135 6.54 -16.65 1.51
N GLU A 136 7.85 -16.89 1.45
CA GLU A 136 8.86 -15.97 2.01
C GLU A 136 8.84 -14.60 1.31
N VAL A 137 8.64 -14.56 0.00
CA VAL A 137 8.51 -13.29 -0.75
C VAL A 137 7.24 -12.54 -0.33
N VAL A 138 6.11 -13.24 -0.17
CA VAL A 138 4.84 -12.64 0.30
C VAL A 138 4.98 -12.13 1.75
N TRP A 139 5.71 -12.84 2.61
CA TRP A 139 6.05 -12.37 3.95
C TRP A 139 6.74 -10.99 3.91
N VAL A 140 7.76 -10.86 3.08
CA VAL A 140 8.49 -9.58 2.95
C VAL A 140 7.58 -8.49 2.41
N LEU A 141 6.77 -8.78 1.38
CA LEU A 141 5.82 -7.83 0.80
C LEU A 141 4.85 -7.27 1.85
N ALA A 142 4.29 -8.14 2.69
CA ALA A 142 3.33 -7.76 3.72
C ALA A 142 3.99 -6.92 4.84
N PHE A 143 5.06 -7.44 5.44
CA PHE A 143 5.67 -6.80 6.60
C PHE A 143 6.52 -5.57 6.26
N MET A 144 6.97 -5.42 5.00
CA MET A 144 7.52 -4.18 4.50
C MET A 144 6.48 -3.05 4.61
N LYS A 145 5.26 -3.28 4.12
CA LYS A 145 4.18 -2.27 4.21
C LYS A 145 3.87 -1.92 5.66
N ALA A 146 3.82 -2.91 6.55
CA ALA A 146 3.59 -2.68 7.97
C ALA A 146 4.71 -1.83 8.59
N THR A 147 5.97 -2.22 8.46
CA THR A 147 7.07 -1.47 9.08
C THR A 147 7.27 -0.10 8.46
N ASP A 148 6.92 0.11 7.18
CA ASP A 148 6.98 1.41 6.51
C ASP A 148 5.85 2.38 6.93
N TYR A 149 4.81 1.87 7.60
CA TYR A 149 3.81 2.72 8.25
C TYR A 149 4.18 3.05 9.70
N TRP A 150 4.58 2.04 10.48
CA TRP A 150 4.72 2.17 11.94
C TRP A 150 6.17 2.26 12.45
N GLY A 151 7.16 1.83 11.68
CA GLY A 151 8.54 1.65 12.12
C GLY A 151 8.71 0.31 12.85
N PRO A 152 9.05 0.30 14.15
CA PRO A 152 9.05 -0.92 14.95
C PRO A 152 7.67 -1.60 14.95
N ILE A 153 7.64 -2.92 14.77
CA ILE A 153 6.43 -3.75 14.79
C ILE A 153 6.73 -5.09 15.49
N PRO A 154 5.72 -5.82 16.01
CA PRO A 154 5.89 -7.22 16.38
C PRO A 154 6.28 -8.03 15.15
N TYR A 155 7.47 -8.65 15.14
CA TYR A 155 7.97 -9.33 13.95
C TYR A 155 8.54 -10.72 14.25
N PHE A 156 9.70 -10.82 14.92
CA PHE A 156 10.38 -12.12 15.16
C PHE A 156 9.61 -13.06 16.10
N LYS A 157 8.79 -12.50 16.98
CA LYS A 157 7.96 -13.27 17.92
C LYS A 157 6.46 -13.15 17.64
N ALA A 158 6.09 -12.60 16.48
CA ALA A 158 4.70 -12.53 16.08
C ALA A 158 4.10 -13.95 15.90
N GLY A 159 2.84 -14.13 16.32
CA GLY A 159 2.15 -15.42 16.27
C GLY A 159 2.51 -16.42 17.39
N ILE A 160 3.44 -16.09 18.29
CA ILE A 160 3.70 -16.89 19.48
C ILE A 160 2.66 -16.55 20.55
N VAL A 161 2.05 -17.57 21.13
CA VAL A 161 1.12 -17.38 22.25
C VAL A 161 1.89 -16.90 23.48
N ALA A 162 1.71 -15.64 23.85
CA ALA A 162 2.37 -15.01 24.99
C ALA A 162 1.48 -13.89 25.55
N ASP A 163 1.68 -13.54 26.83
CA ASP A 163 0.97 -12.44 27.48
C ASP A 163 1.37 -11.07 26.89
N SER A 164 2.53 -10.97 26.25
CA SER A 164 3.04 -9.79 25.58
C SER A 164 3.98 -10.18 24.45
N VAL A 165 3.78 -9.55 23.29
CA VAL A 165 4.64 -9.72 22.11
C VAL A 165 5.51 -8.49 21.94
N PRO A 166 6.85 -8.60 21.97
CA PRO A 166 7.73 -7.47 21.81
C PRO A 166 7.69 -6.93 20.38
N TYR A 167 7.95 -5.62 20.24
CA TYR A 167 8.23 -4.98 18.97
C TYR A 167 9.70 -5.12 18.64
N ASP A 168 10.01 -5.26 17.36
CA ASP A 168 11.37 -5.37 16.87
C ASP A 168 11.79 -4.09 16.13
N PRO A 169 13.07 -3.68 16.21
CA PRO A 169 13.56 -2.47 15.57
C PRO A 169 13.62 -2.63 14.05
N GLN A 170 13.31 -1.55 13.32
CA GLN A 170 13.15 -1.55 11.88
C GLN A 170 14.42 -2.00 11.13
N ASP A 171 15.61 -1.66 11.61
CA ASP A 171 16.88 -2.09 11.03
C ASP A 171 17.05 -3.63 11.04
N LYS A 172 16.59 -4.30 12.10
CA LYS A 172 16.63 -5.77 12.20
C LYS A 172 15.60 -6.43 11.31
N ILE A 173 14.44 -5.82 11.18
CA ILE A 173 13.37 -6.27 10.28
C ILE A 173 13.86 -6.22 8.83
N TYR A 174 14.47 -5.11 8.41
CA TYR A 174 15.03 -4.97 7.05
C TYR A 174 16.18 -5.94 6.77
N ALA A 175 17.04 -6.19 7.76
CA ALA A 175 18.09 -7.22 7.63
C ALA A 175 17.49 -8.63 7.41
N ASP A 176 16.39 -8.97 8.09
CA ASP A 176 15.68 -10.23 7.85
C ASP A 176 15.01 -10.27 6.47
N PHE A 177 14.45 -9.16 5.99
CA PHE A 177 13.87 -9.09 4.65
C PHE A 177 14.89 -9.45 3.57
N PHE A 178 16.11 -8.91 3.65
CA PHE A 178 17.17 -9.28 2.70
C PHE A 178 17.53 -10.76 2.81
N SER A 179 17.68 -11.28 4.03
CA SER A 179 17.98 -12.70 4.26
C SER A 179 16.91 -13.63 3.68
N ARG A 180 15.63 -13.30 3.88
CA ARG A 180 14.50 -14.07 3.31
C ARG A 180 14.48 -14.03 1.80
N LEU A 181 14.65 -12.85 1.19
CA LEU A 181 14.67 -12.72 -0.26
C LEU A 181 15.87 -13.44 -0.89
N ASP A 182 17.05 -13.36 -0.27
CA ASP A 182 18.23 -14.09 -0.72
C ASP A 182 18.01 -15.61 -0.69
N GLY A 183 17.45 -16.10 0.41
CA GLY A 183 17.07 -17.50 0.55
C GLY A 183 16.03 -17.94 -0.48
N ALA A 184 14.97 -17.16 -0.63
CA ALA A 184 13.91 -17.44 -1.59
C ALA A 184 14.42 -17.45 -3.04
N ILE A 185 15.20 -16.44 -3.44
CA ILE A 185 15.78 -16.36 -4.79
C ILE A 185 16.71 -17.54 -5.05
N ALA A 186 17.54 -17.93 -4.07
CA ALA A 186 18.43 -19.08 -4.20
C ALA A 186 17.67 -20.40 -4.42
N VAL A 187 16.52 -20.57 -3.74
CA VAL A 187 15.64 -21.74 -3.93
C VAL A 187 14.91 -21.69 -5.26
N LEU A 188 14.35 -20.53 -5.65
CA LEU A 188 13.55 -20.40 -6.87
C LEU A 188 14.40 -20.50 -8.16
N THR A 189 15.64 -19.99 -8.14
CA THR A 189 16.49 -19.93 -9.35
C THR A 189 16.68 -21.29 -10.06
N PRO A 190 17.02 -22.39 -9.36
CA PRO A 190 17.11 -23.70 -10.03
C PRO A 190 15.76 -24.29 -10.44
N LEU A 191 14.63 -23.73 -9.95
CA LEU A 191 13.27 -24.13 -10.25
C LEU A 191 12.63 -23.26 -11.35
N ALA A 192 13.39 -22.37 -11.99
CA ALA A 192 12.88 -21.51 -13.07
C ALA A 192 12.19 -22.35 -14.16
N GLY A 193 11.04 -21.87 -14.64
CA GLY A 193 10.21 -22.58 -15.61
C GLY A 193 9.28 -23.65 -15.00
N SER A 194 9.34 -23.89 -13.69
CA SER A 194 8.34 -24.70 -13.00
C SER A 194 7.11 -23.87 -12.62
N ASN A 195 6.08 -24.54 -12.08
CA ASN A 195 4.86 -23.92 -11.61
C ASN A 195 4.56 -24.37 -10.18
N ALA A 196 4.26 -23.41 -9.30
CA ALA A 196 3.85 -23.65 -7.92
C ALA A 196 2.53 -22.92 -7.65
N TYR A 197 1.64 -23.52 -6.85
CA TYR A 197 0.29 -23.02 -6.54
C TYR A 197 -0.69 -22.95 -7.74
N GLY A 198 -0.23 -22.96 -8.99
CA GLY A 198 -1.08 -22.84 -10.18
C GLY A 198 -1.92 -21.57 -10.16
N THR A 199 -3.20 -21.68 -10.51
CA THR A 199 -4.17 -20.56 -10.53
C THR A 199 -4.53 -20.02 -9.14
N ASN A 200 -4.00 -20.60 -8.05
CA ASN A 200 -4.15 -20.04 -6.71
C ASN A 200 -3.08 -18.99 -6.39
N ASP A 201 -2.04 -18.86 -7.21
CA ASP A 201 -1.19 -17.66 -7.22
C ASP A 201 -1.94 -16.57 -8.01
N LEU A 202 -2.32 -15.50 -7.32
CA LEU A 202 -3.14 -14.42 -7.87
C LEU A 202 -2.34 -13.44 -8.72
N ILE A 203 -1.00 -13.50 -8.67
CA ILE A 203 -0.11 -12.56 -9.38
C ILE A 203 0.37 -13.16 -10.70
N TYR A 204 0.95 -14.36 -10.69
CA TYR A 204 1.59 -14.96 -11.87
C TYR A 204 1.09 -16.37 -12.20
N GLN A 205 0.00 -16.82 -11.58
CA GLN A 205 -0.58 -18.14 -11.81
C GLN A 205 0.44 -19.28 -11.65
N GLY A 206 1.35 -19.11 -10.71
CA GLY A 206 2.36 -20.09 -10.33
C GLY A 206 3.66 -20.05 -11.14
N ASP A 207 3.86 -19.10 -12.04
CA ASP A 207 5.11 -19.02 -12.84
C ASP A 207 6.30 -18.60 -11.99
N VAL A 208 7.13 -19.57 -11.63
CA VAL A 208 8.33 -19.38 -10.80
C VAL A 208 9.34 -18.42 -11.45
N SER A 209 9.41 -18.35 -12.78
CA SER A 209 10.34 -17.44 -13.46
C SER A 209 9.95 -15.97 -13.24
N HIS A 210 8.67 -15.65 -13.19
CA HIS A 210 8.18 -14.32 -12.85
C HIS A 210 8.40 -14.02 -11.36
N TRP A 211 8.19 -14.98 -10.46
CA TRP A 211 8.47 -14.82 -9.04
C TRP A 211 9.93 -14.51 -8.73
N ILE A 212 10.89 -15.06 -9.48
CA ILE A 212 12.31 -14.72 -9.37
C ILE A 212 12.53 -13.24 -9.69
N LYS A 213 11.94 -12.72 -10.77
CA LYS A 213 12.05 -11.31 -11.14
C LYS A 213 11.35 -10.40 -10.12
N PHE A 214 10.17 -10.82 -9.64
CA PHE A 214 9.43 -10.11 -8.60
C PHE A 214 10.26 -9.98 -7.32
N ALA A 215 10.80 -11.09 -6.80
CA ALA A 215 11.61 -11.13 -5.60
C ALA A 215 12.87 -10.24 -5.72
N ASN A 216 13.56 -10.27 -6.86
CA ASN A 216 14.71 -9.40 -7.14
C ASN A 216 14.30 -7.93 -7.24
N THR A 217 13.12 -7.61 -7.80
CA THR A 217 12.63 -6.23 -7.88
C THR A 217 12.24 -5.72 -6.50
N LEU A 218 11.58 -6.55 -5.69
CA LEU A 218 11.28 -6.23 -4.28
C LEU A 218 12.57 -6.00 -3.47
N ARG A 219 13.59 -6.86 -3.64
CA ARG A 219 14.91 -6.71 -3.03
C ARG A 219 15.57 -5.38 -3.44
N LEU A 220 15.48 -5.01 -4.72
CA LEU A 220 15.97 -3.72 -5.23
C LEU A 220 15.21 -2.54 -4.60
N ARG A 221 13.88 -2.61 -4.46
CA ARG A 221 13.06 -1.60 -3.75
C ARG A 221 13.56 -1.40 -2.33
N LEU A 222 13.74 -2.48 -1.57
CA LEU A 222 14.25 -2.43 -0.20
C LEU A 222 15.68 -1.86 -0.13
N ALA A 223 16.54 -2.20 -1.08
CA ALA A 223 17.91 -1.68 -1.14
C ALA A 223 17.91 -0.15 -1.28
N LEU A 224 17.12 0.40 -2.21
CA LEU A 224 16.99 1.86 -2.33
C LEU A 224 16.35 2.48 -1.08
N ARG A 225 15.40 1.78 -0.42
CA ARG A 225 14.77 2.25 0.82
C ARG A 225 15.78 2.52 1.92
N VAL A 226 16.76 1.65 2.11
CA VAL A 226 17.76 1.77 3.17
C VAL A 226 19.04 2.50 2.74
N SER A 227 19.09 3.02 1.51
CA SER A 227 20.33 3.59 0.93
C SER A 227 20.92 4.78 1.70
N ASN A 228 20.10 5.49 2.47
CA ASN A 228 20.56 6.63 3.26
C ASN A 228 21.15 6.24 4.63
N VAL A 229 20.79 5.05 5.15
CA VAL A 229 21.21 4.58 6.49
C VAL A 229 22.18 3.40 6.42
N GLU A 230 22.08 2.55 5.42
CA GLU A 230 22.94 1.37 5.21
C GLU A 230 23.49 1.36 3.77
N PRO A 231 24.28 2.36 3.35
CA PRO A 231 24.65 2.54 1.94
C PRO A 231 25.43 1.36 1.37
N THR A 232 26.26 0.68 2.16
CA THR A 232 27.04 -0.47 1.72
C THR A 232 26.16 -1.70 1.48
N VAL A 233 25.22 -1.98 2.41
CA VAL A 233 24.23 -3.06 2.25
C VAL A 233 23.36 -2.76 1.03
N ALA A 234 22.86 -1.53 0.94
CA ALA A 234 22.01 -1.09 -0.16
C ALA A 234 22.65 -1.29 -1.53
N GLN A 235 23.91 -0.90 -1.70
CA GLN A 235 24.64 -1.13 -2.95
C GLN A 235 24.79 -2.61 -3.25
N THR A 236 25.21 -3.41 -2.27
CA THR A 236 25.41 -4.86 -2.45
C THR A 236 24.12 -5.54 -2.87
N GLU A 237 23.02 -5.26 -2.18
CA GLU A 237 21.70 -5.85 -2.44
C GLU A 237 21.14 -5.41 -3.80
N ALA A 238 21.28 -4.12 -4.14
CA ALA A 238 20.83 -3.57 -5.42
C ALA A 238 21.59 -4.18 -6.61
N GLU A 239 22.91 -4.22 -6.55
CA GLU A 239 23.74 -4.79 -7.62
C GLU A 239 23.50 -6.30 -7.80
N ALA A 240 23.34 -7.03 -6.68
CA ALA A 240 23.00 -8.45 -6.71
C ALA A 240 21.60 -8.68 -7.33
N SER A 241 20.61 -7.86 -6.99
CA SER A 241 19.26 -7.95 -7.57
C SER A 241 19.27 -7.78 -9.08
N VAL A 242 19.99 -6.76 -9.57
CA VAL A 242 20.11 -6.50 -11.02
C VAL A 242 20.85 -7.62 -11.73
N ALA A 243 21.92 -8.15 -11.13
CA ALA A 243 22.69 -9.26 -11.69
C ALA A 243 21.89 -10.57 -11.75
N ALA A 244 21.01 -10.82 -10.78
CA ALA A 244 20.14 -12.00 -10.74
C ALA A 244 18.91 -11.88 -11.66
N GLY A 245 18.52 -10.67 -12.04
CA GLY A 245 17.44 -10.40 -12.98
C GLY A 245 16.18 -9.85 -12.30
N VAL A 246 15.96 -8.56 -12.49
CA VAL A 246 14.73 -7.83 -12.11
C VAL A 246 13.73 -7.85 -13.25
N MET A 247 12.52 -7.31 -13.03
CA MET A 247 11.51 -7.10 -14.08
C MET A 247 12.06 -6.22 -15.20
N THR A 248 11.73 -6.54 -16.44
CA THR A 248 12.28 -5.88 -17.64
C THR A 248 11.25 -5.52 -18.70
N THR A 249 10.07 -6.10 -18.69
CA THR A 249 9.07 -5.96 -19.77
C THR A 249 7.67 -5.76 -19.23
N SER A 250 7.09 -4.58 -19.48
CA SER A 250 5.69 -4.31 -19.18
C SER A 250 4.83 -4.55 -20.46
N PRO A 251 3.60 -5.12 -20.31
CA PRO A 251 2.98 -5.59 -19.07
C PRO A 251 3.39 -7.02 -18.66
N GLY A 252 4.30 -7.70 -19.37
CA GLY A 252 4.56 -9.12 -19.19
C GLY A 252 5.13 -9.49 -17.82
N ASP A 253 6.01 -8.67 -17.24
CA ASP A 253 6.62 -8.92 -15.93
C ASP A 253 5.88 -8.21 -14.78
N ASP A 254 4.91 -7.32 -15.06
CA ASP A 254 4.22 -6.55 -14.02
C ASP A 254 3.51 -7.47 -13.03
N GLY A 255 3.73 -7.21 -11.74
CA GLY A 255 3.06 -7.93 -10.65
C GLY A 255 1.69 -7.32 -10.38
N LEU A 256 0.65 -7.93 -10.92
CA LEU A 256 -0.74 -7.49 -10.80
C LEU A 256 -1.56 -8.58 -10.13
N ILE A 257 -2.38 -8.23 -9.14
CA ILE A 257 -3.39 -9.15 -8.61
C ILE A 257 -4.66 -9.03 -9.45
N GLU A 258 -5.07 -10.15 -10.03
CA GLU A 258 -6.37 -10.26 -10.70
C GLU A 258 -7.50 -10.08 -9.68
N ARG A 259 -8.42 -9.16 -9.99
CA ARG A 259 -9.60 -8.86 -9.17
C ARG A 259 -10.88 -9.25 -9.93
N SER A 260 -11.93 -9.57 -9.19
CA SER A 260 -13.20 -10.02 -9.79
C SER A 260 -14.40 -9.65 -8.95
N SER A 261 -15.50 -9.30 -9.60
CA SER A 261 -16.81 -9.18 -8.95
C SER A 261 -17.39 -10.53 -8.51
N VAL A 262 -16.88 -11.63 -9.06
CA VAL A 262 -17.26 -12.97 -8.64
C VAL A 262 -16.63 -13.27 -7.29
N GLY A 263 -17.46 -13.44 -6.27
CA GLY A 263 -16.98 -13.60 -4.89
C GLY A 263 -16.81 -12.29 -4.12
N GLY A 264 -16.94 -11.13 -4.77
CA GLY A 264 -16.90 -9.82 -4.10
C GLY A 264 -15.50 -9.30 -3.82
N ASP A 265 -14.50 -9.74 -4.58
CA ASP A 265 -13.13 -9.27 -4.49
C ASP A 265 -12.81 -8.28 -5.63
N ILE A 266 -13.44 -7.14 -5.59
CA ILE A 266 -13.23 -6.02 -6.51
C ILE A 266 -11.98 -5.24 -6.09
N ASN A 267 -11.29 -4.59 -7.03
CA ASN A 267 -10.23 -3.64 -6.70
C ASN A 267 -10.74 -2.56 -5.70
N GLY A 268 -9.97 -2.31 -4.63
CA GLY A 268 -10.39 -1.38 -3.59
C GLY A 268 -10.68 0.02 -4.09
N LEU A 269 -9.86 0.54 -5.00
CA LEU A 269 -10.09 1.84 -5.63
C LEU A 269 -11.37 1.84 -6.47
N SER A 270 -11.67 0.74 -7.18
CA SER A 270 -12.92 0.60 -7.95
C SER A 270 -14.16 0.65 -7.06
N THR A 271 -14.07 0.09 -5.87
CA THR A 271 -15.19 0.07 -4.92
C THR A 271 -15.57 1.47 -4.47
N MET A 272 -14.60 2.34 -4.22
CA MET A 272 -14.87 3.65 -3.61
C MET A 272 -14.86 4.83 -4.59
N SER A 273 -14.40 4.63 -5.82
CA SER A 273 -14.30 5.73 -6.80
C SER A 273 -15.61 6.48 -7.00
N ASP A 274 -16.74 5.75 -7.08
CA ASP A 274 -18.06 6.33 -7.32
C ASP A 274 -18.77 6.83 -6.02
N TRP A 275 -18.09 6.77 -4.86
CA TRP A 275 -18.64 7.36 -3.63
C TRP A 275 -18.52 8.89 -3.60
N ASN A 276 -17.77 9.46 -4.54
CA ASN A 276 -17.59 10.92 -4.68
C ASN A 276 -16.96 11.59 -3.44
N GLU A 277 -15.99 10.93 -2.82
CA GLU A 277 -15.33 11.41 -1.60
C GLU A 277 -13.95 12.02 -1.88
N PHE A 278 -13.37 11.73 -3.04
CA PHE A 278 -12.06 12.24 -3.46
C PHE A 278 -11.97 12.33 -4.99
N ARG A 279 -11.07 13.18 -5.44
CA ARG A 279 -10.80 13.50 -6.84
C ARG A 279 -9.30 13.58 -7.10
N MET A 280 -8.92 13.71 -8.38
CA MET A 280 -7.56 14.02 -8.76
C MET A 280 -7.01 15.18 -7.92
N SER A 281 -5.80 15.04 -7.38
CA SER A 281 -5.16 16.14 -6.66
C SER A 281 -4.69 17.26 -7.59
N ALA A 282 -4.50 18.45 -7.06
CA ALA A 282 -3.87 19.55 -7.77
C ALA A 282 -2.43 19.24 -8.21
N THR A 283 -1.69 18.44 -7.44
CA THR A 283 -0.35 17.98 -7.80
C THR A 283 -0.37 17.12 -9.06
N MET A 284 -1.27 16.13 -9.12
CA MET A 284 -1.47 15.30 -10.33
C MET A 284 -1.89 16.17 -11.52
N ALA A 285 -2.80 17.12 -11.32
CA ALA A 285 -3.23 18.03 -12.37
C ALA A 285 -2.08 18.89 -12.90
N SER A 286 -1.28 19.47 -12.01
CA SER A 286 -0.11 20.29 -12.37
C SER A 286 0.89 19.52 -13.25
N VAL A 287 1.23 18.30 -12.81
CA VAL A 287 2.23 17.47 -13.48
C VAL A 287 1.69 16.88 -14.79
N LEU A 288 0.55 16.17 -14.76
CA LEU A 288 0.03 15.48 -15.95
C LEU A 288 -0.37 16.43 -17.07
N LYS A 289 -1.00 17.57 -16.74
CA LYS A 289 -1.36 18.59 -17.72
C LYS A 289 -0.12 19.28 -18.29
N GLY A 290 0.82 19.67 -17.42
CA GLY A 290 2.03 20.35 -17.83
C GLY A 290 2.89 19.51 -18.75
N TYR A 291 3.05 18.24 -18.45
CA TYR A 291 3.77 17.30 -19.30
C TYR A 291 3.00 16.87 -20.56
N GLN A 292 1.73 17.20 -20.65
CA GLN A 292 0.82 16.64 -21.66
C GLN A 292 0.90 15.11 -21.65
N ASP A 293 0.86 14.53 -20.46
CA ASP A 293 1.09 13.12 -20.22
C ASP A 293 -0.10 12.30 -20.70
N PRO A 294 0.06 11.40 -21.69
CA PRO A 294 -1.06 10.64 -22.23
C PRO A 294 -1.68 9.64 -21.23
N ARG A 295 -1.00 9.32 -20.12
CA ARG A 295 -1.57 8.48 -19.06
C ARG A 295 -2.71 9.15 -18.32
N ILE A 296 -2.89 10.47 -18.44
CA ILE A 296 -3.97 11.20 -17.79
C ILE A 296 -5.35 10.62 -18.13
N ASN A 297 -5.55 10.17 -19.37
CA ASN A 297 -6.80 9.55 -19.82
C ASN A 297 -7.05 8.16 -19.23
N GLN A 298 -6.00 7.52 -18.71
CA GLN A 298 -6.09 6.22 -18.03
C GLN A 298 -6.31 6.40 -16.53
N TYR A 299 -5.68 7.43 -15.95
CA TYR A 299 -5.70 7.70 -14.51
C TYR A 299 -6.97 8.40 -14.06
N PHE A 300 -7.48 9.33 -14.89
CA PHE A 300 -8.61 10.17 -14.54
C PHE A 300 -9.58 10.35 -15.70
N LEU A 301 -10.82 10.66 -15.37
CA LEU A 301 -11.82 11.13 -16.32
C LEU A 301 -11.74 12.67 -16.45
N PRO A 302 -12.00 13.22 -17.62
CA PRO A 302 -12.09 14.67 -17.79
C PRO A 302 -13.30 15.23 -17.01
N THR A 303 -13.21 16.49 -16.62
CA THR A 303 -14.34 17.21 -16.02
C THR A 303 -15.39 17.60 -17.06
N PHE A 304 -16.62 17.86 -16.60
CA PHE A 304 -17.69 18.37 -17.46
C PHE A 304 -17.52 19.86 -17.81
N ASN A 305 -16.72 20.60 -17.05
CA ASN A 305 -16.47 22.01 -17.30
C ASN A 305 -15.39 22.17 -18.36
N SER A 306 -15.65 23.02 -19.35
CA SER A 306 -14.67 23.35 -20.37
C SER A 306 -13.42 23.94 -19.74
N GLY A 307 -12.30 23.25 -19.87
CA GLY A 307 -11.01 23.76 -19.43
C GLY A 307 -10.45 24.85 -20.38
N ASP A 308 -9.22 25.27 -20.12
CA ASP A 308 -8.50 26.23 -20.95
C ASP A 308 -8.26 25.67 -22.34
N PRO A 309 -8.74 26.30 -23.41
CA PRO A 309 -8.56 25.83 -24.78
C PRO A 309 -7.09 25.79 -25.26
N THR A 310 -6.18 26.42 -24.54
CA THR A 310 -4.74 26.43 -24.86
C THR A 310 -4.10 25.04 -24.75
N PHE A 311 -4.64 24.16 -23.92
CA PHE A 311 -4.10 22.83 -23.68
C PHE A 311 -4.88 21.68 -24.36
N GLY A 312 -5.84 21.97 -25.23
CA GLY A 312 -6.61 20.95 -25.96
C GLY A 312 -7.31 19.96 -25.00
N VAL A 313 -7.07 18.67 -25.19
CA VAL A 313 -7.71 17.61 -24.37
C VAL A 313 -7.34 17.69 -22.89
N PHE A 314 -6.17 18.23 -22.56
CA PHE A 314 -5.70 18.34 -21.16
C PHE A 314 -6.39 19.46 -20.38
N ALA A 315 -7.02 20.40 -21.07
CA ALA A 315 -7.79 21.48 -20.44
C ALA A 315 -9.02 21.00 -19.67
N ASN A 316 -9.52 19.81 -20.01
CA ASN A 316 -10.68 19.22 -19.35
C ASN A 316 -10.37 18.49 -18.04
N TYR A 317 -9.15 18.61 -17.53
CA TYR A 317 -8.74 17.97 -16.29
C TYR A 317 -8.46 19.01 -15.21
N THR A 318 -9.09 18.84 -14.05
CA THR A 318 -8.93 19.73 -12.89
C THR A 318 -8.71 18.89 -11.65
N GLY A 319 -7.79 19.30 -10.80
CA GLY A 319 -7.48 18.64 -9.55
C GLY A 319 -7.77 19.54 -8.35
N ILE A 320 -8.16 18.96 -7.23
CA ILE A 320 -8.43 19.65 -5.97
C ILE A 320 -7.16 19.74 -5.12
N ARG A 321 -6.98 20.83 -4.38
CA ARG A 321 -5.88 20.99 -3.44
C ARG A 321 -6.12 20.16 -2.18
N ASN A 322 -5.05 19.54 -1.67
CA ASN A 322 -5.08 18.87 -0.38
C ASN A 322 -5.09 19.91 0.75
N GLY A 323 -5.88 19.63 1.79
CA GLY A 323 -5.96 20.45 2.98
C GLY A 323 -6.94 21.63 2.90
N LEU A 324 -7.95 21.56 2.04
CA LEU A 324 -9.02 22.52 2.05
C LEU A 324 -9.81 22.45 3.37
N THR A 325 -10.19 23.60 3.92
CA THR A 325 -11.14 23.68 5.02
C THR A 325 -12.52 23.17 4.59
N VAL A 326 -13.36 22.82 5.57
CA VAL A 326 -14.76 22.42 5.29
C VAL A 326 -15.52 23.49 4.49
N ALA A 327 -15.25 24.78 4.75
CA ALA A 327 -15.86 25.88 4.01
C ALA A 327 -15.40 25.91 2.55
N GLU A 328 -14.10 25.76 2.29
CA GLU A 328 -13.53 25.74 0.95
C GLU A 328 -13.99 24.52 0.14
N GLN A 329 -14.14 23.34 0.78
CA GLN A 329 -14.67 22.14 0.11
C GLN A 329 -16.10 22.32 -0.42
N THR A 330 -16.89 23.25 0.13
CA THR A 330 -18.27 23.51 -0.31
C THR A 330 -18.38 24.56 -1.42
N ILE A 331 -17.27 25.17 -1.83
CA ILE A 331 -17.25 26.13 -2.95
C ILE A 331 -17.48 25.39 -4.27
N PRO A 332 -18.28 25.93 -5.22
CA PRO A 332 -18.64 25.23 -6.45
C PRO A 332 -17.46 24.68 -7.27
N GLN A 333 -16.30 25.36 -7.26
CA GLN A 333 -15.11 24.97 -7.99
C GLN A 333 -14.41 23.75 -7.33
N ASN A 334 -14.65 23.49 -6.06
CA ASN A 334 -14.05 22.40 -5.31
C ASN A 334 -14.98 21.18 -5.19
N LEU A 335 -16.19 21.25 -5.72
CA LEU A 335 -17.12 20.12 -5.69
C LEU A 335 -16.70 19.01 -6.65
N ALA A 336 -17.17 17.80 -6.38
CA ALA A 336 -16.94 16.59 -7.16
C ALA A 336 -17.14 16.77 -8.68
N VAL A 337 -18.16 17.52 -9.08
CA VAL A 337 -18.50 17.76 -10.49
C VAL A 337 -17.52 18.69 -11.21
N ALA A 338 -16.76 19.47 -10.47
CA ALA A 338 -15.78 20.42 -11.01
C ALA A 338 -14.38 19.85 -11.12
N ASN A 339 -14.12 18.67 -10.54
CA ASN A 339 -12.81 18.05 -10.46
C ASN A 339 -12.80 16.65 -11.09
N SER A 340 -11.65 16.24 -11.60
CA SER A 340 -11.48 15.00 -12.35
C SER A 340 -11.66 13.77 -11.48
N HIS A 341 -12.58 12.89 -11.89
CA HIS A 341 -12.86 11.61 -11.30
C HIS A 341 -11.77 10.59 -11.67
N GLN A 342 -11.66 9.50 -10.92
CA GLN A 342 -10.81 8.35 -11.27
C GLN A 342 -11.19 7.79 -12.64
N GLY A 343 -10.20 7.24 -13.35
CA GLY A 343 -10.37 6.75 -14.70
C GLY A 343 -11.32 5.57 -14.84
N GLN A 344 -11.67 5.25 -16.07
CA GLN A 344 -12.62 4.18 -16.44
C GLN A 344 -12.33 2.82 -15.80
N ARG A 345 -11.05 2.53 -15.55
CA ARG A 345 -10.63 1.28 -14.91
C ARG A 345 -11.23 1.09 -13.53
N TRP A 346 -11.56 2.17 -12.84
CA TRP A 346 -12.02 2.16 -11.45
C TRP A 346 -13.42 2.75 -11.24
N SER A 347 -14.09 3.22 -12.29
CA SER A 347 -15.36 3.91 -12.13
C SER A 347 -16.40 3.44 -13.12
N SER A 348 -17.65 3.33 -12.66
CA SER A 348 -18.82 3.16 -13.51
C SER A 348 -19.29 4.46 -14.16
N THR A 349 -18.69 5.60 -13.75
CA THR A 349 -19.07 6.93 -14.25
C THR A 349 -18.72 7.08 -15.71
N ASN A 350 -19.69 7.44 -16.54
CA ASN A 350 -19.51 7.74 -17.95
C ASN A 350 -19.48 9.24 -18.16
N VAL A 351 -18.47 9.72 -18.89
CA VAL A 351 -18.33 11.12 -19.29
C VAL A 351 -18.33 11.21 -20.81
N THR A 352 -19.07 12.15 -21.37
CA THR A 352 -19.05 12.43 -22.82
C THR A 352 -18.10 13.58 -23.12
N VAL A 353 -17.05 13.29 -23.88
CA VAL A 353 -16.07 14.28 -24.33
C VAL A 353 -16.11 14.34 -25.86
N GLY A 354 -16.37 15.52 -26.41
CA GLY A 354 -16.39 15.72 -27.86
C GLY A 354 -17.40 14.80 -28.60
N GLY A 355 -18.49 14.40 -27.93
CA GLY A 355 -19.51 13.49 -28.49
C GLY A 355 -19.17 12.00 -28.33
N THR A 356 -18.03 11.65 -27.72
CA THR A 356 -17.64 10.27 -27.43
C THR A 356 -17.86 9.97 -25.95
N VAL A 357 -18.55 8.88 -25.63
CA VAL A 357 -18.67 8.38 -24.26
C VAL A 357 -17.30 7.82 -23.86
N VAL A 358 -16.75 8.34 -22.79
CA VAL A 358 -15.50 7.90 -22.16
C VAL A 358 -15.91 7.28 -20.84
N GLY A 359 -15.83 5.96 -20.73
CA GLY A 359 -16.24 5.22 -19.55
C GLY A 359 -16.98 3.95 -19.92
N GLU A 360 -16.33 2.82 -19.92
CA GLU A 360 -16.97 1.51 -20.03
C GLU A 360 -16.62 0.66 -18.81
N ALA A 361 -17.65 0.01 -18.32
CA ALA A 361 -17.68 -0.67 -17.05
C ALA A 361 -17.05 -2.08 -17.10
N SER A 362 -15.73 -2.18 -17.12
CA SER A 362 -15.08 -3.36 -16.56
C SER A 362 -14.35 -3.06 -15.23
N TYR A 363 -14.70 -1.94 -14.59
CA TYR A 363 -14.08 -1.46 -13.35
C TYR A 363 -14.08 -2.50 -12.22
N THR A 364 -15.01 -3.44 -12.24
CA THR A 364 -15.12 -4.53 -11.25
C THR A 364 -14.04 -5.60 -11.39
N ASN A 365 -13.40 -5.69 -12.54
CA ASN A 365 -12.35 -6.68 -12.84
C ASN A 365 -10.97 -6.00 -13.04
N THR A 366 -10.82 -4.75 -12.64
CA THR A 366 -9.54 -4.05 -12.75
C THR A 366 -8.51 -4.71 -11.83
N PRO A 367 -7.37 -5.17 -12.37
CA PRO A 367 -6.30 -5.72 -11.54
C PRO A 367 -5.75 -4.68 -10.57
N GLN A 368 -5.21 -5.14 -9.47
CA GLN A 368 -4.51 -4.30 -8.50
C GLN A 368 -3.01 -4.35 -8.74
N ASN A 369 -2.39 -3.19 -8.84
CA ASN A 369 -0.94 -3.05 -8.96
C ASN A 369 -0.25 -3.45 -7.65
N VAL A 370 0.88 -4.20 -7.75
CA VAL A 370 1.69 -4.63 -6.61
C VAL A 370 3.14 -4.16 -6.75
N ILE A 371 3.79 -4.51 -7.86
CA ILE A 371 5.09 -4.00 -8.29
C ILE A 371 5.10 -3.94 -9.81
N GLU A 372 5.50 -2.83 -10.38
CA GLU A 372 5.53 -2.62 -11.82
C GLU A 372 6.95 -2.64 -12.38
N THR A 373 7.09 -3.12 -13.61
CA THR A 373 8.36 -3.11 -14.35
C THR A 373 8.95 -1.70 -14.45
N ALA A 374 8.12 -0.70 -14.63
CA ALA A 374 8.58 0.69 -14.68
C ALA A 374 9.33 1.12 -13.41
N GLU A 375 8.87 0.67 -12.25
CA GLU A 375 9.54 0.93 -10.99
C GLU A 375 10.95 0.32 -10.95
N ALA A 376 11.11 -0.93 -11.40
CA ALA A 376 12.42 -1.56 -11.45
C ALA A 376 13.43 -0.71 -12.23
N TYR A 377 13.00 -0.09 -13.33
CA TYR A 377 13.87 0.80 -14.10
C TYR A 377 14.19 2.11 -13.38
N PHE A 378 13.22 2.72 -12.69
CA PHE A 378 13.48 3.95 -11.93
C PHE A 378 14.36 3.71 -10.70
N LEU A 379 14.20 2.58 -10.00
CA LEU A 379 15.09 2.17 -8.92
C LEU A 379 16.54 1.97 -9.44
N ARG A 380 16.69 1.33 -10.59
CA ARG A 380 18.00 1.18 -11.25
C ARG A 380 18.57 2.54 -11.66
N ALA A 381 17.74 3.44 -12.20
CA ALA A 381 18.18 4.78 -12.58
C ALA A 381 18.72 5.55 -11.36
N GLU A 382 18.03 5.49 -10.23
CA GLU A 382 18.50 6.09 -8.99
C GLU A 382 19.81 5.45 -8.49
N GLY A 383 19.92 4.12 -8.51
CA GLY A 383 21.14 3.40 -8.17
C GLY A 383 22.32 3.79 -9.07
N ALA A 384 22.08 3.98 -10.37
CA ALA A 384 23.09 4.44 -11.32
C ALA A 384 23.57 5.89 -11.02
N LEU A 385 22.68 6.79 -10.55
CA LEU A 385 23.09 8.12 -10.07
C LEU A 385 23.99 8.03 -8.82
N LYS A 386 23.80 7.01 -7.99
CA LYS A 386 24.66 6.74 -6.82
C LYS A 386 25.99 6.10 -7.21
N GLY A 387 26.22 5.81 -8.51
CA GLY A 387 27.42 5.17 -9.01
C GLY A 387 27.43 3.64 -8.90
N TRP A 388 26.27 3.02 -8.63
CA TRP A 388 26.14 1.56 -8.54
C TRP A 388 26.05 0.92 -9.92
N ASN A 389 26.45 -0.36 -10.01
CA ASN A 389 26.34 -1.11 -11.26
C ASN A 389 24.89 -1.57 -11.53
N MET A 390 24.12 -0.74 -12.20
CA MET A 390 22.71 -1.00 -12.52
C MET A 390 22.48 -1.50 -13.95
N GLY A 391 23.56 -1.89 -14.65
CA GLY A 391 23.50 -2.51 -15.97
C GLY A 391 23.34 -1.52 -17.13
N ALA A 392 23.03 -0.24 -16.87
CA ALA A 392 22.95 0.83 -17.88
C ALA A 392 23.09 2.22 -17.23
N SER A 393 23.19 3.28 -18.05
CA SER A 393 23.24 4.65 -17.55
C SER A 393 21.90 5.07 -16.92
N ALA A 394 21.95 6.01 -15.96
CA ALA A 394 20.75 6.57 -15.34
C ALA A 394 19.74 7.10 -16.37
N GLN A 395 20.23 7.82 -17.38
CA GLN A 395 19.39 8.33 -18.49
C GLN A 395 18.69 7.20 -19.24
N SER A 396 19.41 6.15 -19.65
CA SER A 396 18.80 5.03 -20.39
C SER A 396 17.75 4.30 -19.56
N LEU A 397 18.03 4.11 -18.26
CA LEU A 397 17.11 3.47 -17.32
C LEU A 397 15.87 4.34 -17.05
N TYR A 398 16.03 5.65 -16.90
CA TYR A 398 14.94 6.60 -16.79
C TYR A 398 13.99 6.54 -17.99
N GLN A 399 14.55 6.58 -19.20
CA GLN A 399 13.79 6.50 -20.46
C GLN A 399 13.07 5.15 -20.60
N ALA A 400 13.74 4.05 -20.20
CA ALA A 400 13.13 2.73 -20.18
C ALA A 400 11.99 2.63 -19.15
N GLY A 401 12.13 3.26 -17.99
CA GLY A 401 11.06 3.36 -16.98
C GLY A 401 9.81 4.04 -17.54
N ILE A 402 9.96 5.18 -18.20
CA ILE A 402 8.84 5.86 -18.86
C ILE A 402 8.20 4.96 -19.93
N THR A 403 9.03 4.32 -20.78
CA THR A 403 8.55 3.46 -21.86
C THR A 403 7.73 2.28 -21.30
N ASN A 404 8.20 1.63 -20.23
CA ASN A 404 7.48 0.52 -19.62
C ASN A 404 6.21 0.98 -18.89
N SER A 405 6.24 2.13 -18.20
CA SER A 405 5.02 2.70 -17.63
C SER A 405 3.97 3.01 -18.72
N PHE A 406 4.39 3.55 -19.86
CA PHE A 406 3.47 3.80 -20.97
C PHE A 406 2.89 2.50 -21.54
N ALA A 407 3.72 1.47 -21.71
CA ALA A 407 3.28 0.15 -22.17
C ALA A 407 2.24 -0.47 -21.23
N GLN A 408 2.44 -0.40 -19.92
CA GLN A 408 1.49 -0.85 -18.89
C GLN A 408 0.10 -0.22 -19.08
N TRP A 409 0.06 1.06 -19.43
CA TRP A 409 -1.17 1.82 -19.60
C TRP A 409 -1.70 1.87 -21.03
N GLY A 410 -1.12 1.07 -21.95
CA GLY A 410 -1.56 0.97 -23.34
C GLY A 410 -1.23 2.21 -24.18
N VAL A 411 -0.29 3.04 -23.73
CA VAL A 411 0.22 4.19 -24.50
C VAL A 411 1.28 3.72 -25.47
N SER A 412 1.22 4.17 -26.74
CA SER A 412 2.09 3.69 -27.80
C SER A 412 3.56 4.09 -27.61
N ALA A 413 4.48 3.28 -28.16
CA ALA A 413 5.92 3.57 -28.14
C ALA A 413 6.27 4.91 -28.84
N THR A 414 5.51 5.31 -29.87
CA THR A 414 5.69 6.60 -30.53
C THR A 414 5.36 7.77 -29.61
N GLN A 415 4.29 7.66 -28.84
CA GLN A 415 3.93 8.65 -27.82
C GLN A 415 4.97 8.70 -26.70
N ALA A 416 5.48 7.54 -26.26
CA ALA A 416 6.57 7.46 -25.29
C ALA A 416 7.83 8.20 -25.78
N ALA A 417 8.26 7.96 -27.01
CA ALA A 417 9.44 8.64 -27.58
C ALA A 417 9.25 10.16 -27.66
N THR A 418 8.06 10.63 -28.06
CA THR A 418 7.74 12.06 -28.10
C THR A 418 7.76 12.68 -26.71
N TYR A 419 7.17 11.99 -25.72
CA TYR A 419 7.13 12.43 -24.33
C TYR A 419 8.52 12.51 -23.70
N ILE A 420 9.36 11.50 -23.89
CA ILE A 420 10.74 11.45 -23.37
C ILE A 420 11.59 12.61 -23.89
N ALA A 421 11.35 13.07 -25.12
CA ALA A 421 12.06 14.20 -25.71
C ALA A 421 11.49 15.57 -25.33
N SER A 422 10.37 15.62 -24.60
CA SER A 422 9.65 16.84 -24.28
C SER A 422 10.36 17.65 -23.19
N THR A 423 10.57 18.94 -23.43
CA THR A 423 11.06 19.90 -22.43
C THR A 423 9.94 20.49 -21.58
N ALA A 424 8.72 19.99 -21.71
CA ALA A 424 7.57 20.43 -20.93
C ALA A 424 7.80 20.25 -19.42
N THR A 425 7.26 21.19 -18.66
CA THR A 425 7.31 21.22 -17.18
C THR A 425 5.89 21.26 -16.62
N PRO A 426 5.69 20.94 -15.36
CA PRO A 426 4.41 21.17 -14.69
C PRO A 426 3.89 22.60 -14.88
N ILE A 427 2.57 22.76 -14.86
CA ILE A 427 1.90 24.07 -14.98
C ILE A 427 1.03 24.35 -13.78
N ALA A 428 0.50 25.56 -13.67
CA ALA A 428 -0.52 25.89 -12.68
C ALA A 428 -1.70 24.87 -12.78
N PRO A 429 -2.16 24.29 -11.68
CA PRO A 429 -3.11 23.18 -11.73
C PRO A 429 -4.50 23.61 -12.21
N GLY A 430 -4.84 24.89 -12.04
CA GLY A 430 -6.17 25.42 -12.28
C GLY A 430 -7.16 25.11 -11.14
N SER A 431 -6.66 24.62 -10.01
CA SER A 431 -7.45 24.41 -8.79
C SER A 431 -7.86 25.75 -8.19
N TYR A 432 -9.03 25.75 -7.55
CA TYR A 432 -9.48 26.92 -6.82
C TYR A 432 -8.94 26.90 -5.38
N THR A 433 -8.34 28.02 -4.98
CA THR A 433 -7.99 28.34 -3.61
C THR A 433 -8.48 29.75 -3.29
N GLU A 434 -8.69 30.10 -2.01
CA GLU A 434 -9.07 31.46 -1.63
C GLU A 434 -8.05 32.50 -2.13
N ASP A 435 -6.79 32.17 -2.15
CA ASP A 435 -5.72 33.05 -2.62
C ASP A 435 -5.60 33.12 -4.15
N GLY A 436 -6.19 32.16 -4.86
CA GLY A 436 -6.21 32.10 -6.33
C GLY A 436 -4.83 32.08 -7.03
N THR A 437 -3.76 31.75 -6.29
CA THR A 437 -2.36 31.98 -6.68
C THR A 437 -1.53 30.72 -6.91
N ASP A 438 -2.16 29.55 -7.08
CA ASP A 438 -1.41 28.34 -7.35
C ASP A 438 -0.54 28.49 -8.61
N THR A 439 0.77 28.31 -8.42
CA THR A 439 1.75 28.20 -9.51
C THR A 439 1.98 26.74 -9.86
N ALA A 440 2.80 26.46 -10.87
CA ALA A 440 3.25 25.11 -11.15
C ALA A 440 3.93 24.49 -9.90
N VAL A 441 3.66 23.21 -9.63
CA VAL A 441 4.24 22.50 -8.46
C VAL A 441 5.75 22.39 -8.55
N SER A 442 6.32 22.42 -9.75
CA SER A 442 7.77 22.40 -10.00
C SER A 442 8.09 22.88 -11.42
N ASN A 443 9.39 22.98 -11.70
CA ASN A 443 9.95 23.26 -13.03
C ASN A 443 10.74 22.07 -13.60
N VAL A 444 10.51 20.86 -13.09
CA VAL A 444 11.19 19.63 -13.53
C VAL A 444 10.74 19.27 -14.95
N PRO A 445 11.63 19.22 -15.97
CA PRO A 445 11.25 18.83 -17.32
C PRO A 445 11.21 17.30 -17.47
N VAL A 446 10.51 16.82 -18.50
CA VAL A 446 10.53 15.39 -18.85
C VAL A 446 11.86 15.00 -19.50
N ALA A 447 12.34 15.77 -20.48
CA ALA A 447 13.61 15.49 -21.16
C ALA A 447 14.77 15.48 -20.17
N TRP A 448 15.59 14.42 -20.25
CA TRP A 448 16.71 14.21 -19.33
C TRP A 448 17.63 15.43 -19.24
N SER A 449 17.94 15.83 -18.01
CA SER A 449 18.87 16.91 -17.71
C SER A 449 20.30 16.38 -17.56
N ALA A 450 21.30 17.25 -17.70
CA ALA A 450 22.67 16.96 -17.34
C ALA A 450 23.02 17.46 -15.91
N ASP A 451 22.05 18.03 -15.19
CA ASP A 451 22.22 18.49 -13.81
C ASP A 451 21.84 17.36 -12.83
N PRO A 452 22.78 16.84 -12.05
CA PRO A 452 22.51 15.70 -11.13
C PRO A 452 21.39 15.95 -10.13
N THR A 453 21.18 17.20 -9.70
CA THR A 453 20.06 17.53 -8.80
C THR A 453 18.72 17.46 -9.51
N MET A 454 18.69 17.79 -10.76
CA MET A 454 17.51 17.68 -11.62
C MET A 454 17.24 16.22 -12.00
N GLU A 455 18.29 15.45 -12.29
CA GLU A 455 18.19 14.03 -12.66
C GLU A 455 17.43 13.23 -11.61
N LEU A 456 17.76 13.36 -10.32
CA LEU A 456 17.05 12.66 -9.24
C LEU A 456 15.58 13.11 -9.17
N ARG A 457 15.29 14.41 -9.30
CA ARG A 457 13.91 14.93 -9.31
C ARG A 457 13.11 14.38 -10.48
N GLN A 458 13.73 14.24 -11.66
CA GLN A 458 13.11 13.63 -12.84
C GLN A 458 12.76 12.17 -12.60
N ILE A 459 13.70 11.38 -12.08
CA ILE A 459 13.49 9.96 -11.73
C ILE A 459 12.33 9.84 -10.74
N MET A 460 12.36 10.59 -9.65
CA MET A 460 11.35 10.49 -8.59
C MET A 460 9.98 10.94 -9.08
N THR A 461 9.89 11.98 -9.92
CA THR A 461 8.62 12.44 -10.50
C THR A 461 8.01 11.37 -11.42
N GLN A 462 8.83 10.78 -12.29
CA GLN A 462 8.32 9.74 -13.22
C GLN A 462 8.04 8.43 -12.51
N LYS A 463 8.81 8.07 -11.47
CA LYS A 463 8.51 6.92 -10.61
C LYS A 463 7.16 7.13 -9.90
N TRP A 464 6.93 8.30 -9.30
CA TRP A 464 5.66 8.64 -8.66
C TRP A 464 4.47 8.53 -9.61
N LEU A 465 4.60 9.01 -10.85
CA LEU A 465 3.57 8.83 -11.87
C LEU A 465 3.37 7.36 -12.24
N ALA A 466 4.44 6.57 -12.31
CA ALA A 466 4.37 5.15 -12.67
C ALA A 466 3.74 4.28 -11.58
N LEU A 467 3.98 4.62 -10.31
CA LEU A 467 3.43 3.92 -9.15
C LEU A 467 1.91 4.12 -8.96
N TYR A 468 1.28 5.08 -9.65
CA TYR A 468 -0.16 5.32 -9.49
C TYR A 468 -0.98 4.04 -9.77
N PRO A 469 -1.88 3.59 -8.87
CA PRO A 469 -2.34 4.24 -7.65
C PRO A 469 -1.73 3.68 -6.33
N ASP A 470 -0.54 3.08 -6.31
CA ASP A 470 0.11 2.61 -5.07
C ASP A 470 0.65 3.79 -4.23
N GLY A 471 -0.23 4.41 -3.45
CA GLY A 471 0.16 5.51 -2.57
C GLY A 471 1.07 5.09 -1.43
N MET A 472 1.07 3.80 -1.02
CA MET A 472 1.92 3.33 0.08
C MET A 472 3.40 3.43 -0.30
N GLU A 473 3.76 2.93 -1.49
CA GLU A 473 5.12 3.03 -1.99
C GLU A 473 5.49 4.48 -2.34
N ALA A 474 4.58 5.22 -2.96
CA ALA A 474 4.80 6.62 -3.32
C ALA A 474 5.03 7.52 -2.10
N TRP A 475 4.29 7.32 -1.00
CA TRP A 475 4.50 8.03 0.25
C TRP A 475 5.80 7.63 0.95
N ALA A 476 6.19 6.37 0.89
CA ALA A 476 7.45 5.90 1.40
C ALA A 476 8.64 6.54 0.64
N ASP A 477 8.57 6.60 -0.69
CA ASP A 477 9.59 7.28 -1.51
C ASP A 477 9.65 8.79 -1.26
N TYR A 478 8.51 9.44 -1.06
CA TYR A 478 8.47 10.86 -0.67
C TYR A 478 9.23 11.10 0.63
N ARG A 479 8.95 10.30 1.68
CA ARG A 479 9.61 10.41 2.98
C ARG A 479 11.11 10.11 2.89
N ARG A 480 11.51 9.15 2.05
CA ARG A 480 12.91 8.76 1.88
C ARG A 480 13.73 9.78 1.07
N SER A 481 13.19 10.27 -0.02
CA SER A 481 13.94 11.07 -1.00
C SER A 481 13.87 12.57 -0.79
N HIS A 482 12.74 13.07 -0.32
CA HIS A 482 12.42 14.49 -0.12
C HIS A 482 12.53 15.37 -1.38
N VAL A 483 12.60 14.78 -2.55
CA VAL A 483 12.78 15.53 -3.80
C VAL A 483 11.56 15.52 -4.71
N LEU A 484 10.57 14.67 -4.39
CA LEU A 484 9.30 14.64 -5.11
C LEU A 484 8.55 15.96 -4.89
N PRO A 485 8.22 16.71 -5.94
CA PRO A 485 7.56 18.00 -5.80
C PRO A 485 6.06 17.81 -5.51
N LEU A 486 5.67 17.94 -4.26
CA LEU A 486 4.28 17.98 -3.80
C LEU A 486 3.92 19.40 -3.35
N TYR A 487 2.68 19.79 -3.52
CA TYR A 487 2.19 21.05 -2.93
C TYR A 487 2.20 20.95 -1.39
N ALA A 488 2.52 22.02 -0.72
CA ALA A 488 2.20 22.17 0.69
C ALA A 488 0.68 22.00 0.87
N VAL A 489 0.26 21.22 1.86
CA VAL A 489 -1.16 21.12 2.27
C VAL A 489 -1.63 22.51 2.71
N ILE A 490 -2.80 22.98 2.26
CA ILE A 490 -3.22 24.37 2.51
C ILE A 490 -3.42 24.62 4.00
N HIS A 491 -4.22 23.77 4.65
CA HIS A 491 -4.49 23.85 6.08
C HIS A 491 -4.23 22.49 6.74
N SER A 492 -3.75 22.51 7.95
CA SER A 492 -3.60 21.33 8.79
C SER A 492 -4.47 21.47 10.03
N ASP A 493 -5.30 20.45 10.28
CA ASP A 493 -6.03 20.30 11.54
C ASP A 493 -5.21 19.54 12.59
N ASN A 494 -4.00 19.08 12.23
CA ASN A 494 -3.09 18.40 13.13
C ASN A 494 -2.31 19.42 13.99
N PRO A 495 -2.48 19.40 15.32
CA PRO A 495 -1.83 20.38 16.20
C PRO A 495 -0.30 20.29 16.21
N LEU A 496 0.29 19.20 15.74
CA LEU A 496 1.75 19.03 15.64
C LEU A 496 2.32 19.65 14.36
N ILE A 497 1.49 19.97 13.38
CA ILE A 497 1.90 20.52 12.09
C ILE A 497 1.48 21.98 12.04
N THR A 498 2.40 22.87 12.34
CA THR A 498 2.19 24.33 12.37
C THR A 498 2.68 25.03 11.11
N ASN A 499 3.46 24.36 10.28
CA ASN A 499 3.95 24.84 8.99
C ASN A 499 3.94 23.73 7.94
N THR A 500 2.90 23.69 7.15
CA THR A 500 2.69 22.66 6.10
C THR A 500 3.71 22.74 4.94
N SER A 501 4.44 23.85 4.81
CA SER A 501 5.51 23.97 3.80
C SER A 501 6.76 23.19 4.14
N THR A 502 6.96 22.84 5.41
CA THR A 502 8.16 22.14 5.89
C THR A 502 7.84 20.89 6.70
N GLN A 503 6.62 20.76 7.20
CA GLN A 503 6.18 19.67 8.05
C GLN A 503 5.14 18.81 7.34
N TYR A 504 5.27 17.50 7.49
CA TYR A 504 4.37 16.49 6.89
C TYR A 504 4.36 15.23 7.78
N LEU A 505 3.40 14.34 7.54
CA LEU A 505 3.30 13.08 8.27
C LEU A 505 4.44 12.14 7.87
N ARG A 506 5.16 11.61 8.86
CA ARG A 506 6.34 10.74 8.67
C ARG A 506 6.09 9.28 9.02
N ARG A 507 5.10 9.00 9.87
CA ARG A 507 4.67 7.64 10.23
C ARG A 507 3.23 7.64 10.73
N ILE A 508 2.70 6.45 10.93
CA ILE A 508 1.48 6.22 11.68
C ILE A 508 1.86 5.88 13.14
N PRO A 509 1.30 6.55 14.16
CA PRO A 509 1.55 6.20 15.57
C PRO A 509 1.08 4.79 15.92
N PHE A 510 1.63 4.19 16.97
CA PHE A 510 1.19 2.89 17.44
C PHE A 510 -0.29 2.88 17.82
N LEU A 511 -0.96 1.76 17.54
CA LEU A 511 -2.39 1.58 17.75
C LEU A 511 -2.80 1.81 19.20
N LEU A 512 -3.96 2.44 19.40
CA LEU A 512 -4.53 2.59 20.74
C LEU A 512 -4.85 1.22 21.35
N SER A 513 -5.38 0.27 20.56
CA SER A 513 -5.66 -1.09 21.02
C SER A 513 -4.39 -1.81 21.50
N GLU A 514 -3.26 -1.65 20.81
CA GLU A 514 -1.98 -2.19 21.24
C GLU A 514 -1.47 -1.53 22.55
N LYS A 515 -1.67 -0.23 22.70
CA LYS A 515 -1.35 0.48 23.97
C LYS A 515 -2.16 -0.05 25.14
N GLU A 516 -3.37 -0.50 24.90
CA GLU A 516 -4.28 -1.07 25.93
C GLU A 516 -3.98 -2.54 26.23
N THR A 517 -3.72 -3.36 25.20
CA THR A 517 -3.59 -4.81 25.34
C THR A 517 -2.15 -5.30 25.47
N ASN A 518 -1.17 -4.59 24.90
CA ASN A 518 0.26 -4.89 24.85
C ASN A 518 1.11 -3.70 25.32
N GLY A 519 0.59 -2.87 26.23
CA GLY A 519 1.12 -1.55 26.58
C GLY A 519 2.58 -1.55 27.03
N GLY A 520 3.04 -2.60 27.72
CA GLY A 520 4.44 -2.75 28.13
C GLY A 520 5.40 -2.87 26.94
N ALA A 521 5.01 -3.65 25.92
CA ALA A 521 5.78 -3.79 24.68
C ALA A 521 5.75 -2.52 23.84
N VAL A 522 4.59 -1.85 23.74
CA VAL A 522 4.48 -0.56 23.03
C VAL A 522 5.34 0.50 23.70
N ALA A 523 5.34 0.60 25.05
CA ALA A 523 6.19 1.54 25.77
C ALA A 523 7.69 1.28 25.52
N ALA A 524 8.10 0.00 25.44
CA ALA A 524 9.45 -0.37 25.03
C ALA A 524 9.73 0.00 23.56
N ALA A 525 8.76 -0.19 22.67
CA ALA A 525 8.87 0.12 21.24
C ALA A 525 9.10 1.62 20.97
N VAL A 526 8.60 2.51 21.82
CA VAL A 526 8.88 3.96 21.69
C VAL A 526 10.40 4.24 21.75
N SER A 527 11.15 3.50 22.56
CA SER A 527 12.61 3.65 22.62
C SER A 527 13.31 3.20 21.33
N LEU A 528 12.70 2.32 20.55
CA LEU A 528 13.20 1.82 19.25
C LEU A 528 13.01 2.84 18.11
N LEU A 529 12.23 3.90 18.31
CA LEU A 529 12.10 5.00 17.35
C LEU A 529 13.40 5.84 17.28
N GLY A 530 14.30 5.67 18.24
CA GLY A 530 15.60 6.34 18.29
C GLY A 530 15.52 7.79 18.79
N ASN A 531 16.68 8.35 19.14
CA ASN A 531 16.88 9.77 19.47
C ASN A 531 15.92 10.37 20.52
N GLY A 532 15.23 9.54 21.31
CA GLY A 532 14.22 10.00 22.26
C GLY A 532 12.94 10.54 21.61
N TYR A 533 12.67 10.18 20.37
CA TYR A 533 11.46 10.59 19.66
C TYR A 533 10.20 10.04 20.35
N PRO A 534 9.13 10.84 20.43
CA PRO A 534 7.84 10.39 20.92
C PRO A 534 7.11 9.51 19.91
N ASP A 535 6.11 8.75 20.37
CA ASP A 535 5.19 8.04 19.49
C ASP A 535 4.15 9.01 18.94
N ASN A 536 4.50 9.69 17.87
CA ASN A 536 3.59 10.54 17.10
C ASN A 536 3.91 10.49 15.58
N GLU A 537 3.08 11.11 14.80
CA GLU A 537 3.15 11.12 13.34
C GLU A 537 4.26 11.97 12.74
N MET A 538 4.92 12.82 13.55
CA MET A 538 6.07 13.64 13.12
C MET A 538 7.40 12.89 13.27
N THR A 539 7.41 11.79 14.03
CA THR A 539 8.61 11.00 14.29
C THR A 539 9.07 10.29 13.03
N PRO A 540 10.34 10.44 12.60
CA PRO A 540 10.85 9.77 11.42
C PRO A 540 10.95 8.25 11.61
N LEU A 541 10.83 7.51 10.53
CA LEU A 541 11.22 6.11 10.46
C LEU A 541 12.75 5.99 10.42
N TRP A 542 13.28 4.82 10.76
CA TRP A 542 14.73 4.58 10.79
C TRP A 542 15.43 4.96 9.47
N TRP A 543 14.83 4.65 8.33
CA TRP A 543 15.38 4.96 7.01
C TRP A 543 15.08 6.40 6.53
N ASP A 544 14.20 7.14 7.21
CA ASP A 544 13.85 8.53 6.89
C ASP A 544 14.83 9.49 7.60
N THR A 545 15.91 9.83 6.91
CA THR A 545 17.00 10.65 7.43
C THR A 545 16.82 12.14 7.19
N ASN A 546 15.68 12.55 6.64
CA ASN A 546 15.46 13.95 6.31
C ASN A 546 15.35 14.80 7.58
N PRO A 547 15.97 15.98 7.62
CA PRO A 547 15.81 16.88 8.75
C PRO A 547 14.35 17.37 8.85
N TYR A 548 13.95 17.78 10.05
CA TYR A 548 12.68 18.46 10.28
C TYR A 548 12.65 19.80 9.59
#